data_73ef15e0b8bb781e0b6cad0678e38026
#
_entry.id   73ef15e0b8bb781e0b6cad0678e38026
#
_cell.length_a   1.000
_cell.length_b   1.000
_cell.length_c   1.000
_cell.angle_alpha   90.00
_cell.angle_beta   90.00
_cell.angle_gamma   90.00
#
_symmetry.space_group_name_H-M   'P 1'
#
loop_
_entity.id
_entity.type
_entity.pdbx_description
1 polymer ?
#
loop_
_entity_poly.entity_id
_entity_poly.type
_entity_poly.pdbx_seq_one_letter_code
_entity_poly.pdbx_strand_id
1 'polypeptide(L)'
;MDIGLLRNYYDGLACESGFESRCHMELPERLLSGARIVNVGCRRGKGTYKLSEQVGEGGFVVGIDWNEAFVEAARAGVPRALERSGFTRCNMAFSVGFPEDLAAAGIEDGWADFVYLNSSLSLFASPSRALEECCRVLAPGGTLLAEVPVAVPGGADRAAVVAAARVLPNAVQAAPTFEELLAWLAAAGFAEPVVGDERSLAPEEGSTSDRPAPTVPGDDGIYRLLSLEVAR
;
A
#
# COMPACT_ATOMS: atom_id res chain seq x y z
N MET A 1 13.84 8.69 -10.49
CA MET A 1 12.86 9.81 -10.35
C MET A 1 13.50 10.87 -9.45
N ASP A 2 13.19 12.17 -9.66
CA ASP A 2 13.75 13.23 -8.81
C ASP A 2 13.08 13.20 -7.42
N ILE A 3 13.87 13.02 -6.37
CA ILE A 3 13.43 12.98 -4.98
C ILE A 3 12.70 14.26 -4.55
N GLY A 4 13.12 15.44 -5.08
CA GLY A 4 12.46 16.70 -4.81
C GLY A 4 11.03 16.76 -5.36
N LEU A 5 10.80 16.18 -6.54
CA LEU A 5 9.45 16.08 -7.13
C LEU A 5 8.57 15.12 -6.34
N LEU A 6 9.10 13.98 -5.89
CA LEU A 6 8.37 13.05 -5.04
C LEU A 6 7.97 13.71 -3.72
N ARG A 7 8.91 14.38 -3.05
CA ARG A 7 8.65 15.09 -1.80
C ARG A 7 7.54 16.13 -1.98
N ASN A 8 7.64 16.98 -3.01
CA ASN A 8 6.62 18.00 -3.28
C ASN A 8 5.24 17.38 -3.54
N TYR A 9 5.17 16.25 -4.24
CA TYR A 9 3.92 15.55 -4.48
C TYR A 9 3.31 15.06 -3.16
N TYR A 10 4.09 14.35 -2.35
CA TYR A 10 3.62 13.74 -1.11
C TYR A 10 3.34 14.78 -0.01
N ASP A 11 4.08 15.87 0.04
CA ASP A 11 3.79 17.00 0.94
C ASP A 11 2.49 17.73 0.55
N GLY A 12 2.13 17.70 -0.74
CA GLY A 12 0.87 18.24 -1.26
C GLY A 12 -0.34 17.33 -1.01
N LEU A 13 -0.13 16.05 -0.74
CA LEU A 13 -1.20 15.15 -0.31
C LEU A 13 -1.56 15.52 1.14
N ALA A 14 -2.60 16.33 1.33
CA ALA A 14 -3.06 16.82 2.63
C ALA A 14 -3.38 15.65 3.58
N CYS A 15 -2.41 15.23 4.36
CA CYS A 15 -2.40 13.99 5.12
C CYS A 15 -2.68 14.15 6.61
N GLU A 16 -3.50 15.09 7.06
CA GLU A 16 -3.94 15.06 8.46
C GLU A 16 -4.81 13.84 8.76
N SER A 17 -5.54 13.34 7.79
CA SER A 17 -6.36 12.14 7.93
C SER A 17 -5.73 10.89 7.28
N GLY A 18 -4.67 11.03 6.49
CA GLY A 18 -4.00 9.95 5.77
C GLY A 18 -4.97 8.98 5.10
N PHE A 19 -4.48 8.17 4.21
CA PHE A 19 -5.28 7.09 3.64
C PHE A 19 -5.58 6.04 4.70
N GLU A 20 -6.77 5.91 5.13
CA GLU A 20 -7.29 4.64 5.57
C GLU A 20 -8.47 4.35 4.65
N SER A 21 -8.29 3.50 3.69
CA SER A 21 -9.46 2.82 3.21
C SER A 21 -10.05 2.10 4.44
N ARG A 22 -11.36 2.08 4.56
CA ARG A 22 -12.04 1.17 5.50
C ARG A 22 -11.87 -0.30 5.07
N CYS A 23 -10.99 -0.53 4.09
CA CYS A 23 -10.57 -1.84 3.69
C CYS A 23 -9.97 -2.49 4.93
N HIS A 24 -10.62 -3.52 5.42
CA HIS A 24 -10.01 -4.37 6.41
C HIS A 24 -8.70 -4.83 5.81
N MET A 25 -7.62 -4.67 6.57
CA MET A 25 -6.38 -5.34 6.25
C MET A 25 -6.67 -6.84 6.39
N GLU A 26 -7.00 -7.48 5.30
CA GLU A 26 -7.03 -8.91 5.25
C GLU A 26 -5.59 -9.39 5.24
N LEU A 27 -5.27 -10.15 6.25
CA LEU A 27 -3.99 -10.81 6.32
C LEU A 27 -4.13 -12.11 5.54
N PRO A 28 -3.19 -12.42 4.64
CA PRO A 28 -3.28 -13.66 3.90
C PRO A 28 -3.34 -14.84 4.85
N GLU A 29 -4.19 -15.82 4.57
CA GLU A 29 -4.26 -17.07 5.34
C GLU A 29 -2.98 -17.93 5.19
N ARG A 30 -2.07 -17.51 4.31
CA ARG A 30 -0.77 -18.17 4.12
C ARG A 30 0.05 -18.12 5.39
N LEU A 31 0.77 -19.19 5.62
CA LEU A 31 1.78 -19.24 6.67
C LEU A 31 2.93 -18.27 6.33
N LEU A 32 3.02 -17.16 7.04
CA LEU A 32 4.08 -16.15 6.87
C LEU A 32 5.25 -16.34 7.86
N SER A 33 5.23 -17.43 8.66
CA SER A 33 6.22 -17.66 9.71
C SER A 33 7.65 -17.60 9.16
N GLY A 34 8.49 -16.81 9.80
CA GLY A 34 9.89 -16.61 9.41
C GLY A 34 10.12 -15.71 8.20
N ALA A 35 9.07 -15.20 7.56
CA ALA A 35 9.18 -14.40 6.35
C ALA A 35 9.72 -12.98 6.61
N ARG A 36 10.35 -12.40 5.58
CA ARG A 36 10.73 -10.99 5.51
C ARG A 36 9.71 -10.23 4.66
N ILE A 37 9.10 -9.21 5.23
CA ILE A 37 8.02 -8.45 4.58
C ILE A 37 8.37 -6.97 4.50
N VAL A 38 8.10 -6.34 3.36
CA VAL A 38 8.07 -4.88 3.21
C VAL A 38 6.61 -4.44 3.13
N ASN A 39 6.16 -3.63 4.09
CA ASN A 39 4.85 -3.01 4.11
C ASN A 39 4.96 -1.58 3.59
N VAL A 40 4.52 -1.35 2.35
CA VAL A 40 4.63 -0.05 1.66
C VAL A 40 3.39 0.79 1.92
N GLY A 41 3.57 2.02 2.38
CA GLY A 41 2.49 2.88 2.86
C GLY A 41 2.01 2.46 4.25
N CYS A 42 2.95 2.18 5.17
CA CYS A 42 2.66 1.57 6.48
C CYS A 42 1.98 2.51 7.47
N ARG A 43 1.97 3.82 7.21
CA ARG A 43 1.40 4.87 8.06
C ARG A 43 1.89 4.77 9.51
N ARG A 44 0.96 4.81 10.48
CA ARG A 44 1.25 4.69 11.92
C ARG A 44 1.53 3.25 12.38
N GLY A 45 1.87 2.35 11.46
CA GLY A 45 2.41 1.02 11.75
C GLY A 45 1.40 -0.08 12.05
N LYS A 46 0.08 0.18 12.06
CA LYS A 46 -0.95 -0.82 12.42
C LYS A 46 -0.83 -2.12 11.62
N GLY A 47 -0.61 -2.00 10.30
CA GLY A 47 -0.40 -3.16 9.40
C GLY A 47 0.90 -3.88 9.72
N THR A 48 1.99 -3.14 9.89
CA THR A 48 3.30 -3.70 10.22
C THR A 48 3.28 -4.48 11.53
N TYR A 49 2.58 -3.98 12.58
CA TYR A 49 2.44 -4.71 13.85
C TYR A 49 1.72 -6.05 13.67
N LYS A 50 0.62 -6.08 12.91
CA LYS A 50 -0.10 -7.33 12.64
C LYS A 50 0.74 -8.33 11.83
N LEU A 51 1.44 -7.83 10.80
CA LEU A 51 2.34 -8.68 10.01
C LEU A 51 3.49 -9.21 10.87
N SER A 52 4.03 -8.41 11.80
CA SER A 52 5.09 -8.86 12.70
C SER A 52 4.62 -10.00 13.62
N GLU A 53 3.38 -9.96 14.09
CA GLU A 53 2.77 -11.07 14.86
C GLU A 53 2.67 -12.35 14.01
N GLN A 54 2.32 -12.23 12.71
CA GLN A 54 2.21 -13.38 11.81
C GLN A 54 3.56 -13.99 11.41
N VAL A 55 4.58 -13.17 11.16
CA VAL A 55 5.90 -13.72 10.81
C VAL A 55 6.63 -14.29 12.03
N GLY A 56 6.24 -13.91 13.24
CA GLY A 56 6.84 -14.36 14.48
C GLY A 56 8.27 -13.85 14.68
N GLU A 57 8.92 -14.27 15.75
CA GLU A 57 10.29 -13.81 16.09
C GLU A 57 11.38 -14.23 15.07
N GLY A 58 11.09 -15.22 14.23
CA GLY A 58 11.99 -15.70 13.18
C GLY A 58 11.93 -14.87 11.89
N GLY A 59 10.88 -14.08 11.69
CA GLY A 59 10.71 -13.22 10.54
C GLY A 59 11.06 -11.77 10.83
N PHE A 60 10.86 -10.89 9.83
CA PHE A 60 11.11 -9.46 9.98
C PHE A 60 10.20 -8.63 9.08
N VAL A 61 9.65 -7.54 9.58
CA VAL A 61 8.79 -6.65 8.80
C VAL A 61 9.36 -5.23 8.78
N VAL A 62 9.52 -4.66 7.59
CA VAL A 62 9.89 -3.24 7.43
C VAL A 62 8.68 -2.46 6.93
N GLY A 63 8.26 -1.47 7.70
CA GLY A 63 7.24 -0.51 7.29
C GLY A 63 7.89 0.72 6.64
N ILE A 64 7.43 1.09 5.45
CA ILE A 64 7.89 2.27 4.70
C ILE A 64 6.73 3.24 4.54
N ASP A 65 6.96 4.50 4.87
CA ASP A 65 6.01 5.59 4.61
C ASP A 65 6.76 6.89 4.31
N TRP A 66 6.19 7.73 3.46
CA TRP A 66 6.79 9.03 3.13
C TRP A 66 6.55 10.09 4.22
N ASN A 67 5.53 9.90 5.07
CA ASN A 67 5.17 10.82 6.12
C ASN A 67 5.99 10.55 7.39
N GLU A 68 6.95 11.44 7.69
CA GLU A 68 7.84 11.30 8.84
C GLU A 68 7.09 11.21 10.17
N ALA A 69 6.03 12.01 10.37
CA ALA A 69 5.25 11.99 11.59
C ALA A 69 4.51 10.64 11.78
N PHE A 70 4.10 9.99 10.69
CA PHE A 70 3.52 8.66 10.75
C PHE A 70 4.56 7.61 11.12
N VAL A 71 5.76 7.69 10.53
CA VAL A 71 6.88 6.79 10.84
C VAL A 71 7.31 6.94 12.29
N GLU A 72 7.40 8.17 12.82
CA GLU A 72 7.69 8.40 14.23
C GLU A 72 6.61 7.83 15.15
N ALA A 73 5.34 8.04 14.84
CA ALA A 73 4.23 7.44 15.58
C ALA A 73 4.28 5.90 15.54
N ALA A 74 4.65 5.32 14.39
CA ALA A 74 4.84 3.88 14.26
C ALA A 74 6.01 3.37 15.12
N ARG A 75 7.14 4.08 15.12
CA ARG A 75 8.29 3.73 15.99
C ARG A 75 7.92 3.79 17.46
N ALA A 76 7.19 4.82 17.87
CA ALA A 76 6.73 4.98 19.25
C ALA A 76 5.77 3.87 19.71
N GLY A 77 5.06 3.23 18.79
CA GLY A 77 4.14 2.12 19.09
C GLY A 77 4.82 0.74 19.23
N VAL A 78 6.08 0.60 18.84
CA VAL A 78 6.81 -0.69 18.85
C VAL A 78 6.84 -1.35 20.25
N PRO A 79 7.18 -0.65 21.35
CA PRO A 79 7.22 -1.29 22.66
C PRO A 79 5.88 -1.94 23.06
N ARG A 80 4.77 -1.25 22.81
CA ARG A 80 3.43 -1.79 23.07
C ARG A 80 3.07 -2.97 22.17
N ALA A 81 3.52 -2.96 20.92
CA ALA A 81 3.30 -4.06 19.99
C ALA A 81 4.06 -5.32 20.45
N LEU A 82 5.31 -5.16 20.89
CA LEU A 82 6.13 -6.26 21.44
C LEU A 82 5.53 -6.83 22.73
N GLU A 83 5.10 -5.96 23.65
CA GLU A 83 4.43 -6.41 24.88
C GLU A 83 3.17 -7.24 24.57
N ARG A 84 2.37 -6.81 23.60
CA ARG A 84 1.14 -7.51 23.21
C ARG A 84 1.42 -8.88 22.57
N SER A 85 2.46 -8.98 21.74
CA SER A 85 2.85 -10.24 21.09
C SER A 85 3.61 -11.19 22.02
N GLY A 86 4.14 -10.70 23.13
CA GLY A 86 5.01 -11.45 24.03
C GLY A 86 6.42 -11.75 23.44
N PHE A 87 6.82 -11.01 22.39
CA PHE A 87 8.10 -11.22 21.76
C PHE A 87 9.25 -10.63 22.58
N THR A 88 10.35 -11.35 22.64
CA THR A 88 11.58 -10.96 23.35
C THR A 88 12.53 -10.19 22.45
N ARG A 89 12.39 -10.32 21.13
CA ARG A 89 13.19 -9.63 20.11
C ARG A 89 12.30 -8.77 19.24
N CYS A 90 12.78 -7.56 18.92
CA CYS A 90 12.11 -6.72 17.95
C CYS A 90 12.31 -7.30 16.54
N ASN A 91 11.20 -7.62 15.87
CA ASN A 91 11.15 -8.19 14.53
C ASN A 91 10.52 -7.22 13.53
N MET A 92 10.59 -5.93 13.80
CA MET A 92 10.05 -4.89 12.91
C MET A 92 10.92 -3.63 12.93
N ALA A 93 10.90 -2.89 11.82
CA ALA A 93 11.50 -1.57 11.68
C ALA A 93 10.60 -0.64 10.85
N PHE A 94 10.85 0.66 10.96
CA PHE A 94 10.14 1.68 10.20
C PHE A 94 11.12 2.68 9.60
N SER A 95 10.97 2.98 8.31
CA SER A 95 11.80 3.96 7.59
C SER A 95 10.94 4.97 6.84
N VAL A 96 11.42 6.21 6.81
CA VAL A 96 10.87 7.22 5.90
C VAL A 96 11.38 6.92 4.50
N GLY A 97 10.47 6.84 3.52
CA GLY A 97 10.84 6.55 2.14
C GLY A 97 9.64 6.63 1.21
N PHE A 98 9.93 6.72 -0.08
CA PHE A 98 8.91 6.79 -1.12
C PHE A 98 8.69 5.41 -1.74
N PRO A 99 7.45 5.05 -2.10
CA PRO A 99 7.15 3.79 -2.78
C PRO A 99 7.92 3.61 -4.09
N GLU A 100 8.23 4.71 -4.77
CA GLU A 100 8.97 4.75 -6.03
C GLU A 100 10.49 4.61 -5.89
N ASP A 101 11.00 4.62 -4.65
CA ASP A 101 12.45 4.52 -4.36
C ASP A 101 12.67 3.83 -2.99
N LEU A 102 12.39 2.54 -2.94
CA LEU A 102 12.62 1.72 -1.75
C LEU A 102 14.11 1.51 -1.47
N ALA A 103 14.97 1.69 -2.49
CA ALA A 103 16.42 1.61 -2.32
C ALA A 103 16.92 2.73 -1.41
N ALA A 104 16.44 3.97 -1.58
CA ALA A 104 16.77 5.09 -0.71
C ALA A 104 16.29 4.88 0.74
N ALA A 105 15.24 4.07 0.94
CA ALA A 105 14.78 3.67 2.27
C ALA A 105 15.61 2.51 2.88
N GLY A 106 16.63 2.02 2.17
CA GLY A 106 17.55 0.97 2.63
C GLY A 106 17.09 -0.46 2.33
N ILE A 107 16.13 -0.66 1.44
CA ILE A 107 15.67 -1.99 1.05
C ILE A 107 16.47 -2.50 -0.16
N GLU A 108 17.22 -3.57 0.04
CA GLU A 108 18.07 -4.19 -0.97
C GLU A 108 17.25 -5.01 -2.00
N ASP A 109 17.86 -5.27 -3.16
CA ASP A 109 17.30 -6.15 -4.19
C ASP A 109 17.09 -7.56 -3.63
N GLY A 110 15.90 -8.14 -3.87
CA GLY A 110 15.62 -9.50 -3.47
C GLY A 110 15.59 -9.74 -1.95
N TRP A 111 15.45 -8.70 -1.16
CA TRP A 111 15.45 -8.82 0.30
C TRP A 111 14.16 -9.44 0.85
N ALA A 112 13.02 -9.16 0.26
CA ALA A 112 11.71 -9.51 0.79
C ALA A 112 11.16 -10.83 0.22
N ASP A 113 10.58 -11.65 1.07
CA ASP A 113 9.78 -12.81 0.65
C ASP A 113 8.37 -12.35 0.23
N PHE A 114 7.86 -11.28 0.89
CA PHE A 114 6.60 -10.64 0.53
C PHE A 114 6.71 -9.11 0.55
N VAL A 115 5.99 -8.47 -0.37
CA VAL A 115 5.65 -7.05 -0.28
C VAL A 115 4.15 -6.94 0.01
N TYR A 116 3.77 -6.08 0.93
CA TYR A 116 2.38 -5.83 1.30
C TYR A 116 1.97 -4.41 0.94
N LEU A 117 0.89 -4.27 0.17
CA LEU A 117 0.27 -3.01 -0.25
C LEU A 117 -1.21 -3.01 0.14
N ASN A 118 -1.65 -2.05 0.94
CA ASN A 118 -3.05 -1.93 1.30
C ASN A 118 -3.64 -0.62 0.80
N SER A 119 -4.41 -0.70 -0.29
CA SER A 119 -5.26 0.35 -0.87
C SER A 119 -4.59 1.71 -1.15
N SER A 120 -3.25 1.79 -1.15
CA SER A 120 -2.50 3.03 -1.32
C SER A 120 -2.00 3.27 -2.75
N LEU A 121 -1.97 2.23 -3.60
CA LEU A 121 -1.34 2.25 -4.92
C LEU A 121 -1.85 3.39 -5.82
N SER A 122 -3.16 3.62 -5.86
CA SER A 122 -3.80 4.64 -6.72
C SER A 122 -3.36 6.07 -6.43
N LEU A 123 -2.80 6.29 -5.25
CA LEU A 123 -2.37 7.60 -4.78
C LEU A 123 -0.85 7.78 -4.76
N PHE A 124 -0.10 6.80 -5.18
CA PHE A 124 1.33 6.97 -5.40
C PHE A 124 1.58 7.95 -6.57
N ALA A 125 2.66 8.70 -6.50
CA ALA A 125 3.04 9.65 -7.54
C ALA A 125 3.21 8.95 -8.90
N SER A 126 3.80 7.75 -8.87
CA SER A 126 3.93 6.85 -10.01
C SER A 126 3.66 5.41 -9.60
N PRO A 127 2.40 4.92 -9.72
CA PRO A 127 2.05 3.55 -9.37
C PRO A 127 2.89 2.48 -10.09
N SER A 128 3.16 2.68 -11.39
CA SER A 128 3.99 1.76 -12.16
C SER A 128 5.43 1.68 -11.60
N ARG A 129 6.04 2.82 -11.29
CA ARG A 129 7.38 2.84 -10.70
C ARG A 129 7.42 2.23 -9.30
N ALA A 130 6.40 2.46 -8.49
CA ALA A 130 6.29 1.82 -7.18
C ALA A 130 6.19 0.29 -7.30
N LEU A 131 5.45 -0.22 -8.29
CA LEU A 131 5.39 -1.66 -8.57
C LEU A 131 6.73 -2.22 -9.07
N GLU A 132 7.50 -1.47 -9.89
CA GLU A 132 8.87 -1.86 -10.26
C GLU A 132 9.77 -2.00 -9.02
N GLU A 133 9.69 -1.07 -8.07
CA GLU A 133 10.43 -1.16 -6.81
C GLU A 133 9.94 -2.33 -5.94
N CYS A 134 8.62 -2.57 -5.86
CA CYS A 134 8.09 -3.76 -5.20
C CYS A 134 8.64 -5.06 -5.81
N CYS A 135 8.69 -5.13 -7.15
CA CYS A 135 9.27 -6.28 -7.85
C CYS A 135 10.77 -6.42 -7.59
N ARG A 136 11.52 -5.31 -7.61
CA ARG A 136 12.96 -5.31 -7.35
C ARG A 136 13.31 -5.86 -5.96
N VAL A 137 12.59 -5.44 -4.93
CA VAL A 137 12.88 -5.84 -3.53
C VAL A 137 12.42 -7.26 -3.19
N LEU A 138 11.50 -7.85 -3.98
CA LEU A 138 11.10 -9.23 -3.78
C LEU A 138 12.22 -10.20 -4.16
N ALA A 139 12.41 -11.24 -3.39
CA ALA A 139 13.27 -12.38 -3.73
C ALA A 139 12.72 -13.14 -4.96
N PRO A 140 13.54 -13.90 -5.70
CA PRO A 140 13.03 -14.82 -6.70
C PRO A 140 11.96 -15.75 -6.11
N GLY A 141 10.77 -15.78 -6.71
CA GLY A 141 9.60 -16.51 -6.20
C GLY A 141 8.88 -15.83 -5.04
N GLY A 142 9.27 -14.61 -4.68
CA GLY A 142 8.55 -13.78 -3.72
C GLY A 142 7.19 -13.30 -4.25
N THR A 143 6.34 -12.83 -3.38
CA THR A 143 4.94 -12.51 -3.71
C THR A 143 4.56 -11.10 -3.27
N LEU A 144 3.91 -10.35 -4.16
CA LEU A 144 3.18 -9.13 -3.83
C LEU A 144 1.79 -9.52 -3.31
N LEU A 145 1.46 -9.10 -2.10
CA LEU A 145 0.14 -9.20 -1.49
C LEU A 145 -0.48 -7.80 -1.50
N ALA A 146 -1.56 -7.60 -2.23
CA ALA A 146 -2.12 -6.27 -2.40
C ALA A 146 -3.64 -6.27 -2.30
N GLU A 147 -4.18 -5.28 -1.60
CA GLU A 147 -5.56 -4.85 -1.76
C GLU A 147 -5.58 -3.58 -2.59
N VAL A 148 -6.26 -3.61 -3.73
CA VAL A 148 -6.26 -2.51 -4.69
C VAL A 148 -7.69 -2.16 -5.08
N PRO A 149 -8.13 -0.90 -4.87
CA PRO A 149 -9.35 -0.42 -5.50
C PRO A 149 -9.16 -0.35 -7.01
N VAL A 150 -10.15 -0.80 -7.76
CA VAL A 150 -10.20 -0.69 -9.22
C VAL A 150 -11.51 -0.05 -9.66
N ALA A 151 -11.45 0.74 -10.73
CA ALA A 151 -12.62 1.31 -11.37
C ALA A 151 -13.13 0.37 -12.48
N VAL A 152 -14.44 0.20 -12.55
CA VAL A 152 -15.09 -0.45 -13.69
C VAL A 152 -15.11 0.54 -14.85
N PRO A 153 -14.72 0.16 -16.10
CA PRO A 153 -14.77 1.04 -17.25
C PRO A 153 -16.20 1.58 -17.50
N GLY A 154 -16.31 2.89 -17.74
CA GLY A 154 -17.59 3.58 -18.00
C GLY A 154 -17.71 4.86 -17.17
N GLY A 155 -18.77 5.65 -17.44
CA GLY A 155 -19.06 6.86 -16.68
C GLY A 155 -18.37 8.13 -17.22
N ALA A 156 -18.19 9.11 -16.34
CA ALA A 156 -17.57 10.40 -16.62
C ALA A 156 -16.12 10.31 -17.10
N ASP A 157 -15.57 11.43 -17.56
CA ASP A 157 -14.16 11.53 -17.95
C ASP A 157 -13.24 11.03 -16.84
N ARG A 158 -12.79 9.80 -16.98
CA ARG A 158 -12.00 9.07 -15.97
C ARG A 158 -10.71 9.80 -15.62
N ALA A 159 -10.04 10.42 -16.61
CA ALA A 159 -8.80 11.15 -16.38
C ALA A 159 -9.01 12.36 -15.48
N ALA A 160 -10.09 13.10 -15.70
CA ALA A 160 -10.46 14.26 -14.87
C ALA A 160 -10.84 13.82 -13.45
N VAL A 161 -11.58 12.71 -13.30
CA VAL A 161 -11.93 12.14 -11.99
C VAL A 161 -10.67 11.74 -11.22
N VAL A 162 -9.75 11.01 -11.83
CA VAL A 162 -8.48 10.59 -11.21
C VAL A 162 -7.66 11.80 -10.77
N ALA A 163 -7.53 12.82 -11.63
CA ALA A 163 -6.78 14.03 -11.28
C ALA A 163 -7.38 14.75 -10.07
N ALA A 164 -8.70 14.93 -10.04
CA ALA A 164 -9.40 15.55 -8.92
C ALA A 164 -9.33 14.69 -7.64
N ALA A 165 -9.49 13.38 -7.76
CA ALA A 165 -9.44 12.45 -6.65
C ALA A 165 -8.06 12.41 -5.97
N ARG A 166 -6.98 12.59 -6.72
CA ARG A 166 -5.62 12.71 -6.17
C ARG A 166 -5.43 14.00 -5.36
N VAL A 167 -6.09 15.09 -5.74
CA VAL A 167 -6.10 16.34 -4.95
C VAL A 167 -6.91 16.17 -3.66
N LEU A 168 -7.99 15.39 -3.71
CA LEU A 168 -8.86 15.10 -2.56
C LEU A 168 -8.37 13.94 -1.68
N PRO A 169 -7.16 13.42 -1.84
CA PRO A 169 -6.59 12.11 -1.55
C PRO A 169 -7.64 10.97 -1.39
N ASN A 170 -8.48 10.79 -2.39
CA ASN A 170 -9.47 9.72 -2.43
C ASN A 170 -8.96 8.51 -3.24
N ALA A 171 -8.51 7.47 -2.56
CA ALA A 171 -7.93 6.29 -3.18
C ALA A 171 -8.90 5.49 -4.06
N VAL A 172 -10.19 5.53 -3.75
CA VAL A 172 -11.22 4.81 -4.51
C VAL A 172 -11.47 5.49 -5.85
N GLN A 173 -11.71 6.79 -5.85
CA GLN A 173 -11.95 7.53 -7.10
C GLN A 173 -10.69 7.73 -7.95
N ALA A 174 -9.49 7.67 -7.33
CA ALA A 174 -8.21 7.65 -8.05
C ALA A 174 -7.81 6.27 -8.58
N ALA A 175 -8.61 5.22 -8.33
CA ALA A 175 -8.27 3.85 -8.68
C ALA A 175 -8.03 3.66 -10.18
N PRO A 176 -7.09 2.82 -10.62
CA PRO A 176 -6.96 2.42 -12.02
C PRO A 176 -8.13 1.52 -12.44
N THR A 177 -8.31 1.33 -13.74
CA THR A 177 -9.06 0.19 -14.22
C THR A 177 -8.27 -1.10 -13.98
N PHE A 178 -8.96 -2.25 -13.99
CA PHE A 178 -8.27 -3.53 -13.84
C PHE A 178 -7.28 -3.79 -14.98
N GLU A 179 -7.59 -3.37 -16.19
CA GLU A 179 -6.70 -3.47 -17.36
C GLU A 179 -5.42 -2.63 -17.18
N GLU A 180 -5.55 -1.39 -16.69
CA GLU A 180 -4.39 -0.55 -16.36
C GLU A 180 -3.52 -1.16 -15.27
N LEU A 181 -4.14 -1.73 -14.24
CA LEU A 181 -3.42 -2.42 -13.17
C LEU A 181 -2.63 -3.61 -13.69
N LEU A 182 -3.25 -4.45 -14.55
CA LEU A 182 -2.56 -5.58 -15.20
C LEU A 182 -1.38 -5.13 -16.06
N ALA A 183 -1.55 -4.05 -16.82
CA ALA A 183 -0.48 -3.48 -17.62
C ALA A 183 0.69 -2.98 -16.75
N TRP A 184 0.42 -2.34 -15.61
CA TRP A 184 1.47 -1.91 -14.68
C TRP A 184 2.20 -3.08 -14.03
N LEU A 185 1.48 -4.12 -13.61
CA LEU A 185 2.07 -5.34 -13.03
C LEU A 185 2.98 -6.04 -14.04
N ALA A 186 2.50 -6.24 -15.27
CA ALA A 186 3.28 -6.87 -16.33
C ALA A 186 4.53 -6.06 -16.68
N ALA A 187 4.42 -4.73 -16.79
CA ALA A 187 5.55 -3.85 -17.07
C ALA A 187 6.60 -3.88 -15.95
N ALA A 188 6.17 -4.04 -14.69
CA ALA A 188 7.06 -4.18 -13.53
C ALA A 188 7.74 -5.56 -13.43
N GLY A 189 7.35 -6.54 -14.26
CA GLY A 189 7.93 -7.88 -14.27
C GLY A 189 7.20 -8.91 -13.40
N PHE A 190 5.99 -8.62 -12.96
CA PHE A 190 5.14 -9.56 -12.24
C PHE A 190 4.43 -10.54 -13.18
N ALA A 191 4.10 -11.71 -12.66
CA ALA A 191 3.20 -12.66 -13.31
C ALA A 191 1.75 -12.16 -13.30
N GLU A 192 0.85 -12.90 -13.93
CA GLU A 192 -0.59 -12.63 -13.86
C GLU A 192 -1.09 -12.78 -12.40
N PRO A 193 -1.87 -11.81 -11.87
CA PRO A 193 -2.34 -11.88 -10.50
C PRO A 193 -3.40 -12.97 -10.31
N VAL A 194 -3.31 -13.63 -9.16
CA VAL A 194 -4.43 -14.41 -8.63
C VAL A 194 -5.34 -13.45 -7.87
N VAL A 195 -6.57 -13.30 -8.34
CA VAL A 195 -7.59 -12.49 -7.68
C VAL A 195 -8.27 -13.38 -6.61
N GLY A 196 -8.17 -12.96 -5.37
CA GLY A 196 -8.88 -13.58 -4.24
C GLY A 196 -10.26 -12.96 -4.06
N ASP A 197 -10.47 -12.27 -2.93
CA ASP A 197 -11.74 -11.63 -2.65
C ASP A 197 -11.96 -10.37 -3.49
N GLU A 198 -13.22 -10.15 -3.83
CA GLU A 198 -13.71 -8.97 -4.52
C GLU A 198 -14.94 -8.42 -3.81
N ARG A 199 -14.97 -7.10 -3.56
CA ARG A 199 -16.16 -6.43 -3.03
C ARG A 199 -16.39 -5.07 -3.68
N SER A 200 -17.65 -4.64 -3.74
CA SER A 200 -17.98 -3.28 -4.16
C SER A 200 -17.46 -2.24 -3.17
N LEU A 201 -17.06 -1.09 -3.69
CA LEU A 201 -16.64 0.08 -2.91
C LEU A 201 -17.51 1.29 -3.24
N ALA A 202 -17.91 2.03 -2.21
CA ALA A 202 -18.45 3.36 -2.40
C ALA A 202 -17.30 4.40 -2.40
N PRO A 203 -17.41 5.51 -3.16
CA PRO A 203 -16.41 6.58 -3.18
C PRO A 203 -16.03 7.11 -1.79
N GLU A 204 -16.99 7.17 -0.87
CA GLU A 204 -16.82 7.65 0.50
C GLU A 204 -15.96 6.71 1.38
N GLU A 205 -15.81 5.45 0.98
CA GLU A 205 -14.96 4.48 1.68
C GLU A 205 -13.46 4.73 1.46
N GLY A 206 -13.10 5.63 0.54
CA GLY A 206 -11.74 6.10 0.33
C GLY A 206 -11.17 6.92 1.50
N SER A 207 -11.91 7.11 2.59
CA SER A 207 -11.46 7.83 3.79
C SER A 207 -10.95 6.91 4.88
N THR A 208 -10.11 7.49 5.70
CA THR A 208 -9.39 6.87 6.81
C THR A 208 -9.96 7.15 8.18
N SER A 209 -10.93 8.02 8.26
CA SER A 209 -11.54 8.45 9.51
C SER A 209 -12.97 7.94 9.60
N ASP A 210 -13.60 8.08 10.76
CA ASP A 210 -15.04 7.86 10.93
C ASP A 210 -15.90 8.83 10.08
N ARG A 211 -15.25 9.70 9.30
CA ARG A 211 -15.87 10.63 8.37
C ARG A 211 -15.78 10.09 6.94
N PRO A 212 -16.81 10.32 6.09
CA PRO A 212 -16.74 10.00 4.68
C PRO A 212 -15.58 10.73 3.97
N ALA A 213 -14.96 10.09 2.97
CA ALA A 213 -13.96 10.75 2.14
C ALA A 213 -14.59 11.94 1.40
N PRO A 214 -13.86 13.02 1.19
CA PRO A 214 -14.22 13.98 0.15
C PRO A 214 -14.31 13.26 -1.19
N THR A 215 -15.41 13.46 -1.92
CA THR A 215 -15.63 12.84 -3.22
C THR A 215 -15.58 13.86 -4.35
N VAL A 216 -15.18 13.40 -5.53
CA VAL A 216 -15.25 14.19 -6.77
C VAL A 216 -16.72 14.31 -7.16
N PRO A 217 -17.27 15.54 -7.26
CA PRO A 217 -18.67 15.74 -7.62
C PRO A 217 -18.97 15.23 -9.04
N GLY A 218 -20.12 14.57 -9.20
CA GLY A 218 -20.60 14.11 -10.51
C GLY A 218 -19.88 12.84 -11.02
N ASP A 219 -19.03 12.23 -10.22
CA ASP A 219 -18.49 10.91 -10.52
C ASP A 219 -19.58 9.84 -10.30
N ASP A 220 -19.93 9.15 -11.35
CA ASP A 220 -20.88 8.01 -11.39
C ASP A 220 -20.15 6.66 -11.56
N GLY A 221 -18.84 6.64 -11.32
CA GLY A 221 -18.00 5.46 -11.46
C GLY A 221 -18.40 4.34 -10.49
N ILE A 222 -18.21 3.10 -10.94
CA ILE A 222 -18.36 1.90 -10.13
C ILE A 222 -16.97 1.43 -9.71
N TYR A 223 -16.81 1.12 -8.44
CA TYR A 223 -15.52 0.73 -7.86
C TYR A 223 -15.62 -0.62 -7.15
N ARG A 224 -14.51 -1.34 -7.19
CA ARG A 224 -14.35 -2.62 -6.50
C ARG A 224 -13.02 -2.66 -5.78
N LEU A 225 -12.97 -3.35 -4.65
CA LEU A 225 -11.72 -3.72 -4.00
C LEU A 225 -11.37 -5.13 -4.40
N LEU A 226 -10.14 -5.31 -4.86
CA LEU A 226 -9.58 -6.63 -5.19
C LEU A 226 -8.48 -6.99 -4.21
N SER A 227 -8.52 -8.20 -3.69
CA SER A 227 -7.40 -8.84 -3.00
C SER A 227 -6.57 -9.61 -4.03
N LEU A 228 -5.27 -9.35 -4.11
CA LEU A 228 -4.38 -9.89 -5.13
C LEU A 228 -3.17 -10.57 -4.52
N GLU A 229 -2.83 -11.74 -5.05
CA GLU A 229 -1.53 -12.38 -4.91
C GLU A 229 -0.82 -12.39 -6.25
N VAL A 230 0.39 -11.82 -6.33
CA VAL A 230 1.12 -11.67 -7.58
C VAL A 230 2.56 -12.15 -7.41
N ALA A 231 2.93 -13.21 -8.13
CA ALA A 231 4.29 -13.74 -8.10
C ALA A 231 5.26 -12.85 -8.88
N ARG A 232 6.49 -12.73 -8.34
CA ARG A 232 7.62 -12.17 -9.05
C ARG A 232 8.16 -13.14 -10.09
#